data_112e49db57ca3c96a1366b7790f4c0dc
#
_entry.id   112e49db57ca3c96a1366b7790f4c0dc
#
_cell.length_a   1.000
_cell.length_b   1.000
_cell.length_c   1.000
_cell.angle_alpha   90.00
_cell.angle_beta   90.00
_cell.angle_gamma   90.00
#
_symmetry.space_group_name_H-M   'P 1'
#
loop_
_entity.id
_entity.type
_entity.pdbx_description
1 polymer ?
#
loop_
_entity_poly.entity_id
_entity_poly.type
_entity_poly.pdbx_seq_one_letter_code
_entity_poly.pdbx_strand_id
1 'polypeptide(L)'
;MAKLIGALAMSHAPQLIMPPEKWPDLPARAKGPFNPKATIASEITPEAHLARAAQCKAAIAGLREKLEALNPDAVIVFGDDQHENIFDDNMSPFCIYTAEKVAATEPF
;
A
#
# COMPACT_ATOMS: atom_id res chain seq x y z
N MET A 1 8.93 10.64 -29.02
CA MET A 1 7.53 10.63 -28.53
C MET A 1 7.48 9.66 -27.35
N ALA A 2 6.95 10.07 -26.20
CA ALA A 2 6.84 9.20 -25.04
C ALA A 2 5.85 8.04 -25.33
N LYS A 3 6.13 6.86 -24.80
CA LYS A 3 5.30 5.67 -24.98
C LYS A 3 5.04 5.04 -23.62
N LEU A 4 3.77 4.76 -23.33
CA LEU A 4 3.41 3.94 -22.15
C LEU A 4 3.78 2.48 -22.44
N ILE A 5 4.69 1.91 -21.62
CA ILE A 5 5.20 0.54 -21.78
C ILE A 5 4.66 -0.42 -20.74
N GLY A 6 4.03 0.08 -19.69
CA GLY A 6 3.39 -0.75 -18.68
C GLY A 6 2.60 0.08 -17.68
N ALA A 7 1.69 -0.59 -16.97
CA ALA A 7 0.98 -0.06 -15.82
C ALA A 7 0.96 -1.13 -14.73
N LEU A 8 1.27 -0.73 -13.51
CA LEU A 8 1.26 -1.58 -12.31
C LEU A 8 0.35 -0.92 -11.28
N ALA A 9 -0.30 -1.72 -10.46
CA ALA A 9 -1.13 -1.23 -9.38
C ALA A 9 -0.85 -2.00 -8.09
N MET A 10 -0.90 -1.30 -6.98
CA MET A 10 -0.74 -1.87 -5.64
C MET A 10 -1.70 -1.16 -4.69
N SER A 11 -2.25 -1.90 -3.73
CA SER A 11 -2.96 -1.29 -2.61
C SER A 11 -1.97 -0.65 -1.64
N HIS A 12 -2.37 0.43 -0.97
CA HIS A 12 -1.63 0.99 0.17
C HIS A 12 -2.24 0.62 1.53
N ALA A 13 -3.02 -0.46 1.58
CA ALA A 13 -3.64 -0.92 2.82
C ALA A 13 -2.59 -1.15 3.92
N PRO A 14 -2.88 -0.78 5.18
CA PRO A 14 -1.93 -0.91 6.30
C PRO A 14 -1.33 -2.31 6.46
N GLN A 15 -2.07 -3.34 6.08
CA GLN A 15 -1.62 -4.73 6.14
C GLN A 15 -0.38 -5.01 5.28
N LEU A 16 -0.09 -4.21 4.26
CA LEU A 16 1.08 -4.42 3.39
C LEU A 16 2.39 -4.06 4.08
N ILE A 17 2.35 -3.17 5.07
CA ILE A 17 3.52 -2.64 5.77
C ILE A 17 3.53 -3.02 7.27
N MET A 18 2.37 -3.35 7.84
CA MET A 18 2.22 -3.70 9.25
C MET A 18 2.57 -5.17 9.49
N PRO A 19 3.27 -5.50 10.60
CA PRO A 19 3.47 -6.88 11.02
C PRO A 19 2.14 -7.63 11.16
N PRO A 20 2.01 -8.86 10.66
CA PRO A 20 0.74 -9.60 10.63
C PRO A 20 0.15 -9.87 12.01
N GLU A 21 0.96 -9.93 13.04
CA GLU A 21 0.52 -10.07 14.45
C GLU A 21 -0.24 -8.84 14.97
N LYS A 22 -0.09 -7.68 14.32
CA LYS A 22 -0.84 -6.45 14.65
C LYS A 22 -2.12 -6.28 13.85
N TRP A 23 -2.40 -7.16 12.88
CA TRP A 23 -3.60 -7.04 12.05
C TRP A 23 -4.93 -7.16 12.83
N PRO A 24 -5.02 -7.96 13.91
CA PRO A 24 -6.23 -7.99 14.74
C PRO A 24 -6.63 -6.65 15.35
N ASP A 25 -5.68 -5.72 15.49
CA ASP A 25 -5.93 -4.39 16.09
C ASP A 25 -6.56 -3.41 15.09
N LEU A 26 -6.52 -3.70 13.79
CA LEU A 26 -7.01 -2.80 12.74
C LEU A 26 -8.52 -2.50 12.83
N PRO A 27 -9.41 -3.49 13.11
CA PRO A 27 -10.84 -3.21 13.26
C PRO A 27 -11.15 -2.22 14.38
N ALA A 28 -10.39 -2.23 15.46
CA ALA A 28 -10.57 -1.30 16.57
C ALA A 28 -10.24 0.16 16.21
N ARG A 29 -9.45 0.36 15.15
CA ARG A 29 -9.08 1.68 14.62
C ARG A 29 -10.07 2.18 13.56
N ALA A 30 -10.91 1.31 13.00
CA ALA A 30 -11.91 1.68 12.02
C ALA A 30 -13.03 2.50 12.69
N LYS A 31 -13.26 3.71 12.19
CA LYS A 31 -14.40 4.54 12.63
C LYS A 31 -15.66 4.05 11.92
N GLY A 32 -16.40 3.16 12.55
CA GLY A 32 -17.68 2.68 12.00
C GLY A 32 -18.06 1.28 12.48
N PRO A 33 -19.29 0.85 12.26
CA PRO A 33 -19.72 -0.49 12.64
C PRO A 33 -18.98 -1.52 11.78
N PHE A 34 -18.10 -2.28 12.40
CA PHE A 34 -17.52 -3.45 11.79
C PHE A 34 -18.50 -4.63 11.92
N ASN A 35 -19.08 -5.03 10.81
CA ASN A 35 -19.97 -6.21 10.76
C ASN A 35 -19.27 -7.32 9.96
N PRO A 36 -18.50 -8.19 10.61
CA PRO A 36 -17.82 -9.27 9.93
C PRO A 36 -18.86 -10.28 9.42
N LYS A 37 -18.73 -10.68 8.15
CA LYS A 37 -19.49 -11.85 7.66
C LYS A 37 -19.15 -13.06 8.52
N ALA A 38 -20.11 -13.96 8.75
CA ALA A 38 -19.92 -15.16 9.57
C ALA A 38 -18.76 -16.06 9.10
N THR A 39 -18.43 -16.00 7.81
CA THR A 39 -17.29 -16.74 7.20
C THR A 39 -15.93 -16.16 7.54
N ILE A 40 -15.84 -14.95 8.05
CA ILE A 40 -14.57 -14.28 8.35
C ILE A 40 -13.84 -14.90 9.53
N ALA A 41 -14.56 -15.54 10.47
CA ALA A 41 -13.95 -16.12 11.66
C ALA A 41 -12.80 -17.10 11.37
N SER A 42 -12.90 -17.88 10.28
CA SER A 42 -11.85 -18.79 9.84
C SER A 42 -10.68 -18.06 9.11
N GLU A 43 -10.87 -16.81 8.74
CA GLU A 43 -9.91 -16.03 7.97
C GLU A 43 -9.09 -15.06 8.82
N ILE A 44 -9.46 -14.87 10.09
CA ILE A 44 -8.78 -13.96 11.04
C ILE A 44 -7.93 -14.71 12.05
N THR A 45 -7.47 -15.91 11.72
CA THR A 45 -6.54 -16.66 12.57
C THR A 45 -5.10 -16.17 12.37
N PRO A 46 -4.22 -16.32 13.36
CA PRO A 46 -2.80 -15.96 13.20
C PRO A 46 -2.14 -16.64 12.00
N GLU A 47 -2.46 -17.89 11.74
CA GLU A 47 -1.92 -18.66 10.61
C GLU A 47 -2.39 -18.08 9.26
N ALA A 48 -3.67 -17.70 9.17
CA ALA A 48 -4.22 -17.07 7.98
C ALA A 48 -3.57 -15.70 7.73
N HIS A 49 -3.32 -14.91 8.78
CA HIS A 49 -2.62 -13.64 8.68
C HIS A 49 -1.18 -13.81 8.18
N LEU A 50 -0.43 -14.78 8.73
CA LEU A 50 0.93 -15.09 8.29
C LEU A 50 0.96 -15.53 6.82
N ALA A 51 0.05 -16.42 6.42
CA ALA A 51 -0.05 -16.89 5.04
C ALA A 51 -0.35 -15.73 4.07
N ARG A 52 -1.29 -14.84 4.42
CA ARG A 52 -1.61 -13.66 3.61
C ARG A 52 -0.47 -12.67 3.54
N ALA A 53 0.22 -12.42 4.66
CA ALA A 53 1.40 -11.55 4.67
C ALA A 53 2.50 -12.07 3.74
N ALA A 54 2.73 -13.39 3.73
CA ALA A 54 3.68 -14.02 2.81
C ALA A 54 3.25 -13.85 1.34
N GLN A 55 1.96 -14.02 1.03
CA GLN A 55 1.42 -13.78 -0.30
C GLN A 55 1.58 -12.33 -0.74
N CYS A 56 1.30 -11.36 0.15
CA CYS A 56 1.49 -9.94 -0.13
C CYS A 56 2.95 -9.62 -0.43
N LYS A 57 3.89 -10.13 0.37
CA LYS A 57 5.34 -9.96 0.12
C LYS A 57 5.76 -10.53 -1.22
N ALA A 58 5.30 -11.72 -1.56
CA ALA A 58 5.59 -12.35 -2.85
C ALA A 58 5.00 -11.53 -4.03
N ALA A 59 3.79 -11.02 -3.89
CA ALA A 59 3.16 -10.17 -4.89
C ALA A 59 3.93 -8.85 -5.10
N ILE A 60 4.39 -8.20 -4.03
CA ILE A 60 5.20 -6.98 -4.11
C ILE A 60 6.55 -7.27 -4.79
N ALA A 61 7.20 -8.38 -4.44
CA ALA A 61 8.43 -8.81 -5.12
C ALA A 61 8.19 -9.02 -6.63
N GLY A 62 7.10 -9.68 -7.00
CA GLY A 62 6.74 -9.86 -8.41
C GLY A 62 6.41 -8.56 -9.15
N LEU A 63 5.85 -7.55 -8.48
CA LEU A 63 5.68 -6.20 -9.07
C LEU A 63 7.03 -5.55 -9.33
N ARG A 64 7.96 -5.67 -8.40
CA ARG A 64 9.32 -5.16 -8.54
C ARG A 64 10.03 -5.81 -9.74
N GLU A 65 10.00 -7.14 -9.84
CA GLU A 65 10.60 -7.87 -10.97
C GLU A 65 10.02 -7.42 -12.30
N LYS A 66 8.69 -7.20 -12.37
CA LYS A 66 8.03 -6.68 -13.58
C LYS A 66 8.49 -5.28 -13.93
N LEU A 67 8.62 -4.39 -12.94
CA LEU A 67 9.10 -3.02 -13.16
C LEU A 67 10.56 -3.04 -13.67
N GLU A 68 11.42 -3.84 -13.06
CA GLU A 68 12.81 -4.01 -13.47
C GLU A 68 12.92 -4.56 -14.91
N ALA A 69 12.07 -5.56 -15.25
CA ALA A 69 12.04 -6.13 -16.59
C ALA A 69 11.54 -5.14 -17.67
N LEU A 70 10.61 -4.24 -17.31
CA LEU A 70 10.15 -3.18 -18.22
C LEU A 70 11.23 -2.15 -18.48
N ASN A 71 12.16 -1.94 -17.54
CA ASN A 71 13.25 -0.99 -17.62
C ASN A 71 12.82 0.38 -18.18
N PRO A 72 11.87 1.09 -17.55
CA PRO A 72 11.32 2.34 -18.06
C PRO A 72 12.32 3.50 -17.93
N ASP A 73 12.30 4.44 -18.86
CA ASP A 73 13.06 5.69 -18.74
C ASP A 73 12.52 6.59 -17.61
N ALA A 74 11.22 6.49 -17.31
CA ALA A 74 10.56 7.22 -16.24
C ALA A 74 9.39 6.43 -15.66
N VAL A 75 9.12 6.64 -14.38
CA VAL A 75 7.97 6.07 -13.67
C VAL A 75 7.11 7.22 -13.15
N ILE A 76 5.82 7.16 -13.43
CA ILE A 76 4.83 8.07 -12.86
C ILE A 76 4.05 7.29 -11.81
N VAL A 77 4.06 7.76 -10.56
CA VAL A 77 3.32 7.15 -9.45
C VAL A 77 2.13 8.04 -9.11
N PHE A 78 0.94 7.45 -9.12
CA PHE A 78 -0.28 8.08 -8.62
C PHE A 78 -0.58 7.50 -7.23
N GLY A 79 -0.62 8.34 -6.23
CA GLY A 79 -0.94 7.98 -4.85
C GLY A 79 -1.74 9.09 -4.19
N ASP A 80 -2.20 8.84 -2.98
CA ASP A 80 -2.82 9.84 -2.12
C ASP A 80 -1.91 10.14 -0.93
N ASP A 81 -1.95 11.37 -0.46
CA ASP A 81 -1.32 11.79 0.77
C ASP A 81 -2.31 11.55 1.92
N GLN A 82 -1.86 10.89 2.98
CA GLN A 82 -2.68 10.61 4.16
C GLN A 82 -2.34 11.52 5.33
N HIS A 83 -2.30 12.82 5.09
CA HIS A 83 -1.88 13.85 6.02
C HIS A 83 -0.40 13.75 6.47
N GLU A 84 0.47 13.19 5.59
CA GLU A 84 1.90 13.19 5.84
C GLU A 84 2.55 14.55 5.48
N ASN A 85 2.08 15.18 4.40
CA ASN A 85 2.60 16.45 3.91
C ASN A 85 1.51 17.49 3.66
N ILE A 86 0.29 17.05 3.38
CA ILE A 86 -0.85 17.93 3.04
C ILE A 86 -1.90 17.81 4.13
N PHE A 87 -2.22 18.95 4.76
CA PHE A 87 -3.19 19.06 5.84
C PHE A 87 -4.44 19.82 5.38
N ASP A 88 -5.50 19.81 6.18
CA ASP A 88 -6.80 20.41 5.84
C ASP A 88 -6.71 21.91 5.54
N ASP A 89 -5.69 22.61 6.06
CA ASP A 89 -5.43 24.03 5.86
C ASP A 89 -4.66 24.36 4.57
N ASN A 90 -4.03 23.36 3.94
CA ASN A 90 -3.22 23.54 2.73
C ASN A 90 -3.50 22.52 1.63
N MET A 91 -4.70 21.95 1.61
CA MET A 91 -5.09 20.90 0.71
C MET A 91 -5.17 21.39 -0.75
N SER A 92 -4.22 20.97 -1.56
CA SER A 92 -4.25 21.18 -3.00
C SER A 92 -4.96 20.00 -3.71
N PRO A 93 -5.59 20.23 -4.88
CA PRO A 93 -6.25 19.17 -5.64
C PRO A 93 -5.31 18.04 -6.06
N PHE A 94 -4.07 18.37 -6.33
CA PHE A 94 -2.98 17.44 -6.61
C PHE A 94 -1.63 18.10 -6.40
N CYS A 95 -0.61 17.29 -6.13
CA CYS A 95 0.78 17.70 -6.03
C CYS A 95 1.64 16.87 -6.96
N ILE A 96 2.69 17.47 -7.52
CA ILE A 96 3.70 16.75 -8.29
C ILE A 96 5.02 16.85 -7.55
N TYR A 97 5.59 15.72 -7.18
CA TYR A 97 6.91 15.65 -6.58
C TYR A 97 7.96 15.51 -7.68
N THR A 98 8.93 16.41 -7.70
CA THR A 98 9.95 16.49 -8.76
C THR A 98 11.38 16.40 -8.26
N ALA A 99 11.60 16.12 -6.96
CA ALA A 99 12.95 16.01 -6.42
C ALA A 99 13.61 14.69 -6.82
N GLU A 100 14.93 14.68 -6.89
CA GLU A 100 15.72 13.51 -7.26
C GLU A 100 15.69 12.37 -6.21
N LYS A 101 15.35 12.70 -4.97
CA LYS A 101 15.34 11.75 -3.86
C LYS A 101 14.11 11.92 -3.01
N VAL A 102 13.51 10.81 -2.63
CA VAL A 102 12.44 10.73 -1.64
C VAL A 102 13.04 10.23 -0.33
N ALA A 103 12.81 10.96 0.76
CA ALA A 103 13.07 10.42 2.09
C ALA A 103 11.90 9.49 2.44
N ALA A 104 12.17 8.20 2.58
CA ALA A 104 11.21 7.25 3.10
C ALA A 104 11.51 7.01 4.59
N THR A 105 10.49 7.13 5.42
CA THR A 105 10.55 6.68 6.81
C THR A 105 10.01 5.26 6.89
N GLU A 106 10.59 4.43 7.74
CA GLU A 106 9.97 3.14 8.03
C GLU A 106 8.61 3.38 8.70
N PRO A 107 7.54 2.76 8.18
CA PRO A 107 6.18 3.16 8.53
C PRO A 107 5.70 2.74 9.92
N PHE A 108 6.50 2.02 10.74
CA PHE A 108 6.14 1.69 12.14
C PHE A 108 7.31 1.06 12.90
#